data_b22a1ee49dc9d4f28bcf073f46fe6971
#
_entry.id   b22a1ee49dc9d4f28bcf073f46fe6971
#
_cell.length_a   1.000
_cell.length_b   1.000
_cell.length_c   1.000
_cell.angle_alpha   90.00
_cell.angle_beta   90.00
_cell.angle_gamma   90.00
#
_symmetry.space_group_name_H-M   'P 1'
#
loop_
_entity.id
_entity.type
_entity.pdbx_description
1 polymer ?
#
loop_
_entity_poly.entity_id
_entity_poly.type
_entity_poly.pdbx_seq_one_letter_code
_entity_poly.pdbx_strand_id
1 'polypeptide(L)'
;LSWALGLLERASGSKVYVVGATLKQAMETFDSWRYNVEKGLYRSEKAARAAGWRILDNNMEHAIERDFPDGSLSLNALASNPDGQDSFNANIIIADELHAYKSGKQYDVLKEATNAYTNKLVVGISTAGDNATGFCAQRLDYCARVVSGQIRDDGYFIFIARADQGEDGAVDYTSPIQHEKANPNYGVTIRPEEILSASLQAQNDPQARSNFLNKRVNIFTNSLRAYFNVEMFKTSDSAAGEALGIDPAWPLERKLKALAALKGVKWYGGADLSKLHDLTAAALHGQYKGIDIVVPHAWFPLVAATEKAEEDDIPLFGWKEDGWLDLCNAPTNNHQLVVEWFVAMKKRGFRIREVGHDRKFCREYFIGMKKAGFKIVDQPQYFYKKSEGFRHIEAAARNHRLYYLGSEAYAYCVQNVAAIEKTDEMVQYEKVQPNRRIDIFDADVFATVRMLEDMGKTDTEGWFNA
;
A
#
# COMPACT_ATOMS: atom_id res chain seq x y z
N LEU A 1 -23.79 -13.47 21.82
CA LEU A 1 -22.93 -13.72 22.99
C LEU A 1 -22.65 -12.43 23.76
N SER A 2 -22.20 -11.36 23.11
CA SER A 2 -21.77 -10.10 23.77
C SER A 2 -22.83 -9.43 24.64
N TRP A 3 -24.09 -9.30 24.18
CA TRP A 3 -25.15 -8.73 24.98
C TRP A 3 -25.56 -9.65 26.14
N ALA A 4 -25.45 -10.97 26.00
CA ALA A 4 -25.70 -11.91 27.08
C ALA A 4 -24.65 -11.78 28.20
N LEU A 5 -23.37 -11.64 27.83
CA LEU A 5 -22.28 -11.34 28.74
C LEU A 5 -22.50 -9.97 29.42
N GLY A 6 -22.90 -8.97 28.66
CA GLY A 6 -23.29 -7.66 29.22
C GLY A 6 -24.42 -7.74 30.24
N LEU A 7 -25.42 -8.56 29.98
CA LEU A 7 -26.51 -8.81 30.97
C LEU A 7 -26.01 -9.47 32.26
N LEU A 8 -25.05 -10.39 32.14
CA LEU A 8 -24.45 -11.03 33.32
C LEU A 8 -23.66 -10.04 34.17
N GLU A 9 -23.01 -9.08 33.54
CA GLU A 9 -22.17 -8.07 34.18
C GLU A 9 -22.94 -6.77 34.52
N ARG A 10 -24.29 -6.73 34.42
CA ARG A 10 -25.11 -5.51 34.59
C ARG A 10 -24.94 -4.84 35.93
N ALA A 11 -24.62 -5.60 36.99
CA ALA A 11 -24.42 -5.07 38.35
C ALA A 11 -23.23 -4.08 38.42
N SER A 12 -22.27 -4.18 37.52
CA SER A 12 -21.15 -3.23 37.41
C SER A 12 -21.40 -2.07 36.43
N GLY A 13 -22.64 -1.91 35.95
CA GLY A 13 -22.94 -0.89 34.92
C GLY A 13 -22.34 -1.25 33.59
N SER A 14 -22.69 -2.42 33.05
CA SER A 14 -22.06 -2.99 31.85
C SER A 14 -22.23 -2.11 30.63
N LYS A 15 -21.11 -1.85 29.94
CA LYS A 15 -21.07 -1.16 28.67
C LYS A 15 -20.40 -2.06 27.64
N VAL A 16 -21.14 -2.38 26.59
CA VAL A 16 -20.68 -3.19 25.46
C VAL A 16 -20.54 -2.29 24.22
N TYR A 17 -19.37 -2.25 23.64
CA TYR A 17 -19.14 -1.55 22.38
C TYR A 17 -18.83 -2.53 21.25
N VAL A 18 -19.45 -2.33 20.09
CA VAL A 18 -18.98 -2.89 18.84
C VAL A 18 -18.37 -1.76 18.01
N VAL A 19 -17.14 -1.95 17.59
CA VAL A 19 -16.34 -0.96 16.87
C VAL A 19 -15.91 -1.55 15.54
N GLY A 20 -16.43 -1.03 14.44
CA GLY A 20 -16.03 -1.38 13.09
C GLY A 20 -15.11 -0.31 12.49
N ALA A 21 -14.34 -0.62 11.45
CA ALA A 21 -13.58 0.39 10.72
C ALA A 21 -14.48 1.50 10.14
N THR A 22 -15.72 1.14 9.82
CA THR A 22 -16.80 2.07 9.48
C THR A 22 -18.02 1.81 10.36
N LEU A 23 -18.87 2.83 10.55
CA LEU A 23 -20.14 2.66 11.29
C LEU A 23 -21.02 1.59 10.64
N LYS A 24 -21.06 1.50 9.32
CA LYS A 24 -21.85 0.49 8.60
C LYS A 24 -21.48 -0.94 9.02
N GLN A 25 -20.21 -1.23 9.25
CA GLN A 25 -19.76 -2.56 9.72
C GLN A 25 -20.25 -2.81 11.16
N ALA A 26 -20.12 -1.84 12.06
CA ALA A 26 -20.61 -1.99 13.42
C ALA A 26 -22.15 -2.16 13.49
N MET A 27 -22.90 -1.56 12.57
CA MET A 27 -24.35 -1.68 12.50
C MET A 27 -24.85 -3.09 12.22
N GLU A 28 -24.09 -3.95 11.54
CA GLU A 28 -24.47 -5.37 11.35
C GLU A 28 -24.62 -6.10 12.69
N THR A 29 -23.72 -5.84 13.62
CA THR A 29 -23.83 -6.39 14.99
C THR A 29 -24.93 -5.69 15.80
N PHE A 30 -25.08 -4.37 15.64
CA PHE A 30 -26.14 -3.61 16.30
C PHE A 30 -27.54 -4.08 15.89
N ASP A 31 -27.77 -4.30 14.61
CA ASP A 31 -29.04 -4.82 14.07
C ASP A 31 -29.34 -6.22 14.61
N SER A 32 -28.31 -7.05 14.79
CA SER A 32 -28.45 -8.35 15.44
C SER A 32 -28.86 -8.22 16.90
N TRP A 33 -28.30 -7.27 17.68
CA TRP A 33 -28.71 -6.99 19.03
C TRP A 33 -30.16 -6.50 19.08
N ARG A 34 -30.50 -5.54 18.24
CA ARG A 34 -31.84 -4.98 18.12
C ARG A 34 -32.87 -6.07 17.81
N TYR A 35 -32.58 -6.92 16.80
CA TYR A 35 -33.45 -8.03 16.47
C TYR A 35 -33.67 -9.00 17.65
N ASN A 36 -32.60 -9.36 18.36
CA ASN A 36 -32.69 -10.23 19.51
C ASN A 36 -33.54 -9.62 20.65
N VAL A 37 -33.40 -8.33 20.93
CA VAL A 37 -34.21 -7.63 21.93
C VAL A 37 -35.66 -7.53 21.47
N GLU A 38 -35.92 -7.04 20.25
CA GLU A 38 -37.28 -6.77 19.79
C GLU A 38 -38.06 -8.04 19.44
N LYS A 39 -37.43 -8.99 18.78
CA LYS A 39 -38.13 -10.19 18.26
C LYS A 39 -37.83 -11.43 19.05
N GLY A 40 -36.62 -11.61 19.53
CA GLY A 40 -36.21 -12.79 20.29
C GLY A 40 -36.80 -12.80 21.69
N LEU A 41 -36.67 -11.68 22.44
CA LEU A 41 -37.14 -11.59 23.83
C LEU A 41 -38.60 -11.12 23.94
N TYR A 42 -38.97 -10.09 23.19
CA TYR A 42 -40.27 -9.40 23.43
C TYR A 42 -41.23 -9.48 22.25
N ARG A 43 -40.86 -10.08 21.13
CA ARG A 43 -41.67 -10.26 19.89
C ARG A 43 -42.12 -8.98 19.20
N SER A 44 -41.85 -7.80 19.77
CA SER A 44 -42.08 -6.49 19.15
C SER A 44 -41.28 -5.39 19.86
N GLU A 45 -40.92 -4.34 19.13
CA GLU A 45 -40.28 -3.14 19.69
C GLU A 45 -41.13 -2.50 20.79
N LYS A 46 -42.47 -2.42 20.61
CA LYS A 46 -43.40 -1.86 21.60
C LYS A 46 -43.33 -2.61 22.94
N ALA A 47 -43.26 -3.93 22.88
CA ALA A 47 -43.15 -4.74 24.11
C ALA A 47 -41.77 -4.63 24.74
N ALA A 48 -40.70 -4.53 23.97
CA ALA A 48 -39.36 -4.29 24.49
C ALA A 48 -39.29 -2.92 25.20
N ARG A 49 -39.81 -1.87 24.58
CA ARG A 49 -39.89 -0.52 25.20
C ARG A 49 -40.74 -0.51 26.48
N ALA A 50 -41.88 -1.19 26.49
CA ALA A 50 -42.71 -1.35 27.69
C ALA A 50 -41.99 -2.10 28.83
N ALA A 51 -41.04 -2.98 28.49
CA ALA A 51 -40.17 -3.68 29.45
C ALA A 51 -38.94 -2.86 29.87
N GLY A 52 -38.85 -1.60 29.48
CA GLY A 52 -37.79 -0.67 29.91
C GLY A 52 -36.58 -0.59 28.99
N TRP A 53 -36.59 -1.21 27.81
CA TRP A 53 -35.52 -1.05 26.82
C TRP A 53 -35.65 0.29 26.08
N ARG A 54 -34.56 1.04 26.00
CA ARG A 54 -34.41 2.23 25.17
C ARG A 54 -33.61 1.85 23.93
N ILE A 55 -34.18 2.04 22.76
CA ILE A 55 -33.53 1.80 21.50
C ILE A 55 -33.33 3.16 20.84
N LEU A 56 -32.08 3.60 20.80
CA LEU A 56 -31.63 4.85 20.21
C LEU A 56 -30.96 4.50 18.88
N ASP A 57 -31.57 4.91 17.78
CA ASP A 57 -31.06 4.65 16.43
C ASP A 57 -31.33 5.89 15.58
N ASN A 58 -30.37 6.81 15.61
CA ASN A 58 -30.43 8.09 14.92
C ASN A 58 -29.04 8.49 14.39
N ASN A 59 -28.93 9.63 13.71
CA ASN A 59 -27.69 10.08 13.07
C ASN A 59 -26.52 10.35 14.05
N MET A 60 -26.79 10.46 15.35
CA MET A 60 -25.78 10.78 16.36
C MET A 60 -25.44 9.59 17.26
N GLU A 61 -26.39 8.67 17.46
CA GLU A 61 -26.26 7.62 18.46
C GLU A 61 -26.96 6.33 18.01
N HIS A 62 -26.25 5.21 18.16
CA HIS A 62 -26.74 3.87 17.94
C HIS A 62 -26.52 3.07 19.21
N ALA A 63 -27.52 3.07 20.10
CA ALA A 63 -27.45 2.44 21.43
C ALA A 63 -28.72 1.67 21.77
N ILE A 64 -28.56 0.58 22.50
CA ILE A 64 -29.66 -0.17 23.12
C ILE A 64 -29.38 -0.27 24.62
N GLU A 65 -30.23 0.31 25.43
CA GLU A 65 -29.98 0.50 26.85
C GLU A 65 -31.11 -0.03 27.68
N ARG A 66 -30.77 -0.46 28.91
CA ARG A 66 -31.74 -0.78 29.93
C ARG A 66 -31.18 -0.60 31.35
N ASP A 67 -31.95 0.04 32.20
CA ASP A 67 -31.73 0.07 33.65
C ASP A 67 -32.47 -1.09 34.32
N PHE A 68 -31.80 -1.75 35.24
CA PHE A 68 -32.31 -2.85 36.07
C PHE A 68 -32.26 -2.41 37.54
N PRO A 69 -33.05 -3.02 38.44
CA PRO A 69 -32.96 -2.72 39.86
C PRO A 69 -31.57 -2.94 40.48
N ASP A 70 -30.76 -3.82 39.84
CA ASP A 70 -29.42 -4.21 40.30
C ASP A 70 -28.31 -3.73 39.39
N GLY A 71 -28.57 -2.80 38.46
CA GLY A 71 -27.54 -2.25 37.60
C GLY A 71 -28.02 -1.77 36.21
N SER A 72 -27.13 -1.70 35.24
CA SER A 72 -27.48 -1.21 33.89
C SER A 72 -26.71 -1.92 32.80
N LEU A 73 -27.26 -1.89 31.59
CA LEU A 73 -26.62 -2.35 30.37
C LEU A 73 -26.78 -1.31 29.27
N SER A 74 -25.67 -0.99 28.58
CA SER A 74 -25.67 -0.18 27.37
C SER A 74 -24.87 -0.91 26.26
N LEU A 75 -25.51 -1.10 25.12
CA LEU A 75 -24.93 -1.71 23.92
C LEU A 75 -24.79 -0.62 22.88
N ASN A 76 -23.56 -0.35 22.38
CA ASN A 76 -23.25 0.81 21.52
C ASN A 76 -22.52 0.37 20.26
N ALA A 77 -22.91 0.93 19.11
CA ALA A 77 -22.22 0.74 17.84
C ALA A 77 -21.49 2.01 17.41
N LEU A 78 -20.21 1.88 17.05
CA LEU A 78 -19.33 3.01 16.77
C LEU A 78 -18.44 2.75 15.55
N ALA A 79 -18.12 3.81 14.81
CA ALA A 79 -17.00 3.79 13.90
C ALA A 79 -15.67 3.96 14.65
N SER A 80 -14.63 3.29 14.19
CA SER A 80 -13.29 3.45 14.75
C SER A 80 -12.74 4.85 14.46
N ASN A 81 -12.57 5.66 15.49
CA ASN A 81 -11.93 6.98 15.42
C ASN A 81 -10.96 7.13 16.60
N PRO A 82 -9.64 6.98 16.41
CA PRO A 82 -8.66 7.02 17.48
C PRO A 82 -8.71 8.30 18.31
N ASP A 83 -8.94 9.45 17.66
CA ASP A 83 -8.86 10.77 18.29
C ASP A 83 -10.10 11.11 19.15
N GLY A 84 -11.19 10.35 19.00
CA GLY A 84 -12.45 10.54 19.77
C GLY A 84 -12.71 9.46 20.81
N GLN A 85 -11.87 8.42 20.91
CA GLN A 85 -12.13 7.23 21.70
C GLN A 85 -11.34 7.16 23.02
N ASP A 86 -10.49 8.13 23.32
CA ASP A 86 -9.71 8.21 24.57
C ASP A 86 -10.57 8.33 25.83
N SER A 87 -11.87 8.67 25.70
CA SER A 87 -12.81 8.81 26.81
C SER A 87 -13.72 7.58 27.04
N PHE A 88 -13.53 6.51 26.29
CA PHE A 88 -14.37 5.31 26.42
C PHE A 88 -14.06 4.54 27.69
N ASN A 89 -15.13 4.04 28.31
CA ASN A 89 -15.05 3.15 29.42
C ASN A 89 -16.06 2.02 29.22
N ALA A 90 -15.57 0.83 28.96
CA ALA A 90 -16.38 -0.34 28.63
C ALA A 90 -15.77 -1.62 29.19
N ASN A 91 -16.62 -2.56 29.60
CA ASN A 91 -16.16 -3.86 30.05
C ASN A 91 -16.11 -4.90 28.93
N ILE A 92 -16.86 -4.71 27.86
CA ILE A 92 -16.84 -5.62 26.70
C ILE A 92 -16.68 -4.80 25.43
N ILE A 93 -15.67 -5.14 24.63
CA ILE A 93 -15.41 -4.51 23.34
C ILE A 93 -15.31 -5.60 22.27
N ILE A 94 -16.02 -5.39 21.17
CA ILE A 94 -15.90 -6.18 19.95
C ILE A 94 -15.26 -5.28 18.90
N ALA A 95 -14.01 -5.56 18.58
CA ALA A 95 -13.29 -4.91 17.49
C ALA A 95 -13.50 -5.76 16.22
N ASP A 96 -14.37 -5.29 15.35
CA ASP A 96 -14.79 -6.01 14.15
C ASP A 96 -13.98 -5.59 12.92
N GLU A 97 -13.72 -6.55 12.04
CA GLU A 97 -12.96 -6.36 10.80
C GLU A 97 -11.57 -5.73 11.02
N LEU A 98 -10.77 -6.34 11.94
CA LEU A 98 -9.42 -5.83 12.27
C LEU A 98 -8.52 -5.61 11.06
N HIS A 99 -8.73 -6.33 9.96
CA HIS A 99 -7.95 -6.15 8.73
C HIS A 99 -8.14 -4.76 8.10
N ALA A 100 -9.25 -4.09 8.40
CA ALA A 100 -9.56 -2.74 7.91
C ALA A 100 -9.02 -1.61 8.81
N TYR A 101 -8.43 -1.95 9.97
CA TYR A 101 -7.82 -0.95 10.87
C TYR A 101 -6.50 -0.45 10.30
N LYS A 102 -6.35 0.88 10.26
CA LYS A 102 -5.17 1.52 9.67
C LYS A 102 -3.89 1.31 10.49
N SER A 103 -4.02 1.15 11.82
CA SER A 103 -2.89 0.98 12.72
C SER A 103 -3.30 0.26 14.01
N GLY A 104 -2.31 -0.25 14.75
CA GLY A 104 -2.50 -0.84 16.08
C GLY A 104 -3.01 0.13 17.13
N LYS A 105 -2.75 1.44 16.96
CA LYS A 105 -3.19 2.49 17.91
C LYS A 105 -4.70 2.43 18.17
N GLN A 106 -5.51 2.15 17.15
CA GLN A 106 -6.96 2.04 17.27
C GLN A 106 -7.36 0.90 18.24
N TYR A 107 -6.70 -0.26 18.08
CA TYR A 107 -6.95 -1.41 18.94
C TYR A 107 -6.46 -1.19 20.38
N ASP A 108 -5.31 -0.54 20.54
CA ASP A 108 -4.71 -0.27 21.85
C ASP A 108 -5.59 0.68 22.67
N VAL A 109 -6.13 1.73 22.08
CA VAL A 109 -7.10 2.64 22.72
C VAL A 109 -8.35 1.87 23.20
N LEU A 110 -8.87 0.97 22.37
CA LEU A 110 -10.01 0.13 22.76
C LEU A 110 -9.66 -0.79 23.95
N LYS A 111 -8.47 -1.38 23.95
CA LYS A 111 -8.00 -2.22 25.05
C LYS A 111 -7.86 -1.42 26.35
N GLU A 112 -7.31 -0.22 26.28
CA GLU A 112 -7.16 0.67 27.43
C GLU A 112 -8.52 1.13 28.00
N ALA A 113 -9.53 1.30 27.17
CA ALA A 113 -10.89 1.65 27.56
C ALA A 113 -11.53 0.62 28.53
N THR A 114 -10.98 -0.59 28.62
CA THR A 114 -11.48 -1.62 29.56
C THR A 114 -10.84 -1.59 30.95
N ASN A 115 -9.85 -0.73 31.17
CA ASN A 115 -9.01 -0.78 32.39
C ASN A 115 -9.77 -0.48 33.70
N ALA A 116 -10.90 0.21 33.63
CA ALA A 116 -11.72 0.52 34.80
C ALA A 116 -12.54 -0.68 35.32
N TYR A 117 -12.63 -1.76 34.55
CA TYR A 117 -13.43 -2.94 34.94
C TYR A 117 -12.54 -4.12 35.33
N THR A 118 -12.96 -4.83 36.41
CA THR A 118 -12.30 -6.08 36.83
C THR A 118 -12.62 -7.21 35.87
N ASN A 119 -13.90 -7.40 35.52
CA ASN A 119 -14.37 -8.35 34.52
C ASN A 119 -14.45 -7.64 33.18
N LYS A 120 -13.51 -7.94 32.29
CA LYS A 120 -13.39 -7.30 30.98
C LYS A 120 -13.08 -8.30 29.87
N LEU A 121 -13.55 -8.00 28.67
CA LEU A 121 -13.34 -8.82 27.49
C LEU A 121 -13.12 -7.92 26.26
N VAL A 122 -12.05 -8.15 25.54
CA VAL A 122 -11.81 -7.57 24.22
C VAL A 122 -11.78 -8.70 23.20
N VAL A 123 -12.68 -8.64 22.23
CA VAL A 123 -12.81 -9.62 21.15
C VAL A 123 -12.40 -8.97 19.84
N GLY A 124 -11.38 -9.48 19.20
CA GLY A 124 -11.01 -9.11 17.83
C GLY A 124 -11.56 -10.14 16.84
N ILE A 125 -12.27 -9.70 15.84
CA ILE A 125 -12.82 -10.55 14.77
C ILE A 125 -12.35 -10.02 13.42
N SER A 126 -11.91 -10.92 12.55
CA SER A 126 -11.45 -10.50 11.20
C SER A 126 -11.41 -11.67 10.23
N THR A 127 -11.61 -11.36 8.97
CA THR A 127 -11.04 -12.14 7.86
C THR A 127 -9.61 -11.66 7.58
N ALA A 128 -8.90 -12.34 6.69
CA ALA A 128 -7.67 -11.79 6.13
C ALA A 128 -8.00 -10.58 5.23
N GLY A 129 -7.02 -9.70 5.09
CA GLY A 129 -7.10 -8.50 4.27
C GLY A 129 -6.01 -8.46 3.19
N ASP A 130 -5.92 -7.32 2.57
CA ASP A 130 -5.01 -7.05 1.47
C ASP A 130 -3.71 -6.33 1.90
N ASN A 131 -3.46 -6.26 3.20
CA ASN A 131 -2.23 -5.72 3.79
C ASN A 131 -1.54 -6.78 4.65
N ALA A 132 -0.68 -7.58 4.02
CA ALA A 132 0.06 -8.66 4.66
C ALA A 132 1.12 -8.19 5.68
N THR A 133 1.41 -6.90 5.77
CA THR A 133 2.31 -6.30 6.76
C THR A 133 1.59 -5.39 7.76
N GLY A 134 0.26 -5.26 7.61
CA GLY A 134 -0.57 -4.42 8.46
C GLY A 134 -0.77 -4.97 9.86
N PHE A 135 -1.38 -4.16 10.71
CA PHE A 135 -1.65 -4.50 12.11
C PHE A 135 -2.33 -5.87 12.29
N CYS A 136 -3.35 -6.19 11.49
CA CYS A 136 -4.06 -7.47 11.61
C CYS A 136 -3.17 -8.66 11.27
N ALA A 137 -2.30 -8.55 10.26
CA ALA A 137 -1.35 -9.60 9.90
C ALA A 137 -0.29 -9.81 11.00
N GLN A 138 0.24 -8.73 11.57
CA GLN A 138 1.16 -8.79 12.71
C GLN A 138 0.49 -9.43 13.94
N ARG A 139 -0.80 -9.12 14.19
CA ARG A 139 -1.55 -9.74 15.26
C ARG A 139 -1.79 -11.23 15.03
N LEU A 140 -2.03 -11.64 13.77
CA LEU A 140 -2.14 -13.05 13.39
C LEU A 140 -0.82 -13.80 13.64
N ASP A 141 0.33 -13.20 13.33
CA ASP A 141 1.65 -13.79 13.62
C ASP A 141 1.83 -14.01 15.13
N TYR A 142 1.52 -12.99 15.93
CA TYR A 142 1.52 -13.14 17.40
C TYR A 142 0.63 -14.29 17.84
N CYS A 143 -0.61 -14.37 17.34
CA CYS A 143 -1.54 -15.46 17.64
C CYS A 143 -0.98 -16.84 17.25
N ALA A 144 -0.37 -16.95 16.07
CA ALA A 144 0.24 -18.19 15.61
C ALA A 144 1.39 -18.65 16.53
N ARG A 145 2.20 -17.72 17.02
CA ARG A 145 3.27 -18.00 17.98
C ARG A 145 2.78 -18.42 19.35
N VAL A 146 1.64 -17.88 19.80
CA VAL A 146 0.99 -18.33 21.04
C VAL A 146 0.42 -19.75 20.86
N VAL A 147 -0.29 -20.01 19.76
CA VAL A 147 -0.87 -21.34 19.45
C VAL A 147 0.22 -22.41 19.30
N SER A 148 1.36 -22.07 18.69
CA SER A 148 2.51 -22.98 18.55
C SER A 148 3.30 -23.19 19.85
N GLY A 149 2.98 -22.48 20.93
CA GLY A 149 3.67 -22.56 22.21
C GLY A 149 5.02 -21.81 22.27
N GLN A 150 5.36 -21.02 21.25
CA GLN A 150 6.56 -20.17 21.27
C GLN A 150 6.41 -19.01 22.26
N ILE A 151 5.19 -18.54 22.45
CA ILE A 151 4.83 -17.49 23.43
C ILE A 151 3.78 -18.09 24.36
N ARG A 152 3.95 -17.89 25.67
CA ARG A 152 2.91 -18.24 26.66
C ARG A 152 2.07 -16.99 26.97
N ASP A 153 0.78 -17.02 26.62
CA ASP A 153 -0.19 -16.01 26.97
C ASP A 153 -1.52 -16.69 27.33
N ASP A 154 -1.67 -17.03 28.60
CA ASP A 154 -2.84 -17.77 29.13
C ASP A 154 -4.12 -16.88 29.16
N GLY A 155 -3.99 -15.56 28.99
CA GLY A 155 -5.10 -14.62 28.92
C GLY A 155 -5.67 -14.42 27.50
N TYR A 156 -5.09 -15.07 26.49
CA TYR A 156 -5.43 -14.84 25.10
C TYR A 156 -6.10 -16.07 24.49
N PHE A 157 -7.43 -16.01 24.29
CA PHE A 157 -8.13 -17.05 23.52
C PHE A 157 -7.93 -16.79 22.01
N ILE A 158 -7.57 -17.83 21.29
CA ILE A 158 -7.27 -17.73 19.85
C ILE A 158 -8.01 -18.84 19.10
N PHE A 159 -8.70 -18.43 18.02
CA PHE A 159 -9.27 -19.34 17.03
C PHE A 159 -8.91 -18.88 15.63
N ILE A 160 -8.20 -19.71 14.88
CA ILE A 160 -7.75 -19.41 13.51
C ILE A 160 -8.27 -20.51 12.58
N ALA A 161 -9.07 -20.11 11.58
CA ALA A 161 -9.51 -20.95 10.48
C ALA A 161 -8.98 -20.36 9.18
N ARG A 162 -7.99 -21.03 8.56
CA ARG A 162 -7.37 -20.60 7.31
C ARG A 162 -6.85 -21.79 6.51
N ALA A 163 -6.63 -21.60 5.20
CA ALA A 163 -5.91 -22.57 4.39
C ALA A 163 -4.43 -22.65 4.80
N ASP A 164 -3.82 -23.82 4.58
CA ASP A 164 -2.40 -23.99 4.78
C ASP A 164 -1.61 -23.30 3.67
N GLN A 165 -0.45 -22.78 4.03
CA GLN A 165 0.57 -22.28 3.10
C GLN A 165 1.72 -23.27 3.02
N GLY A 166 2.19 -23.55 1.81
CA GLY A 166 3.44 -24.27 1.60
C GLY A 166 4.66 -23.48 2.09
N GLU A 167 5.84 -24.10 2.07
CA GLU A 167 7.10 -23.46 2.46
C GLU A 167 7.43 -22.23 1.60
N ASP A 168 6.97 -22.20 0.36
CA ASP A 168 7.06 -21.09 -0.59
C ASP A 168 5.98 -20.02 -0.41
N GLY A 169 5.11 -20.17 0.61
CA GLY A 169 3.96 -19.31 0.84
C GLY A 169 2.80 -19.52 -0.12
N ALA A 170 2.89 -20.46 -1.06
CA ALA A 170 1.80 -20.78 -1.97
C ALA A 170 0.65 -21.49 -1.25
N VAL A 171 -0.55 -21.29 -1.75
CA VAL A 171 -1.77 -21.92 -1.25
C VAL A 171 -2.44 -22.68 -2.39
N ASP A 172 -2.70 -23.97 -2.18
CA ASP A 172 -3.59 -24.73 -3.08
C ASP A 172 -5.05 -24.35 -2.80
N TYR A 173 -5.42 -23.15 -3.25
CA TYR A 173 -6.76 -22.60 -3.03
C TYR A 173 -7.85 -23.25 -3.88
N THR A 174 -7.51 -24.25 -4.68
CA THR A 174 -8.47 -25.08 -5.44
C THR A 174 -8.87 -26.35 -4.72
N SER A 175 -8.12 -26.71 -3.69
CA SER A 175 -8.35 -27.93 -2.89
C SER A 175 -9.56 -27.80 -1.96
N PRO A 176 -10.54 -28.71 -2.04
CA PRO A 176 -11.67 -28.75 -1.10
C PRO A 176 -11.22 -28.89 0.37
N ILE A 177 -10.08 -29.57 0.63
CA ILE A 177 -9.52 -29.70 1.98
C ILE A 177 -9.13 -28.33 2.54
N GLN A 178 -8.55 -27.47 1.72
CA GLN A 178 -8.18 -26.11 2.13
C GLN A 178 -9.42 -25.22 2.32
N HIS A 179 -10.47 -25.45 1.52
CA HIS A 179 -11.76 -24.78 1.71
C HIS A 179 -12.40 -25.15 3.06
N GLU A 180 -12.41 -26.43 3.43
CA GLU A 180 -12.92 -26.89 4.71
C GLU A 180 -12.12 -26.35 5.90
N LYS A 181 -10.79 -26.40 5.86
CA LYS A 181 -9.91 -25.84 6.90
C LYS A 181 -10.16 -24.36 7.15
N ALA A 182 -10.41 -23.59 6.12
CA ALA A 182 -10.64 -22.16 6.22
C ALA A 182 -12.07 -21.78 6.64
N ASN A 183 -13.01 -22.70 6.58
CA ASN A 183 -14.43 -22.43 6.78
C ASN A 183 -15.07 -23.44 7.74
N PRO A 184 -15.18 -23.13 9.04
CA PRO A 184 -15.76 -24.05 10.04
C PRO A 184 -17.19 -24.52 9.73
N ASN A 185 -17.94 -23.75 8.94
CA ASN A 185 -19.30 -24.06 8.52
C ASN A 185 -19.38 -24.68 7.10
N TYR A 186 -18.25 -25.18 6.58
CA TYR A 186 -18.19 -25.86 5.29
C TYR A 186 -19.12 -27.07 5.23
N GLY A 187 -19.94 -27.17 4.22
CA GLY A 187 -20.95 -28.20 4.09
C GLY A 187 -22.21 -28.00 4.94
N VAL A 188 -22.28 -26.97 5.77
CA VAL A 188 -23.45 -26.66 6.63
C VAL A 188 -24.13 -25.40 6.12
N THR A 189 -23.55 -24.22 6.34
CA THR A 189 -24.05 -22.94 5.82
C THR A 189 -23.29 -22.46 4.59
N ILE A 190 -22.08 -22.94 4.40
CA ILE A 190 -21.22 -22.63 3.26
C ILE A 190 -21.23 -23.83 2.32
N ARG A 191 -21.76 -23.64 1.13
CA ARG A 191 -21.92 -24.71 0.16
C ARG A 191 -20.59 -24.99 -0.56
N PRO A 192 -20.13 -26.26 -0.56
CA PRO A 192 -18.88 -26.64 -1.21
C PRO A 192 -18.81 -26.24 -2.69
N GLU A 193 -19.91 -26.35 -3.41
CA GLU A 193 -19.99 -26.04 -4.84
C GLU A 193 -19.79 -24.54 -5.11
N GLU A 194 -20.26 -23.67 -4.22
CA GLU A 194 -20.11 -22.22 -4.35
C GLU A 194 -18.65 -21.80 -4.15
N ILE A 195 -17.96 -22.38 -3.15
CA ILE A 195 -16.53 -22.09 -2.95
C ILE A 195 -15.70 -22.65 -4.11
N LEU A 196 -15.99 -23.86 -4.56
CA LEU A 196 -15.28 -24.47 -5.69
C LEU A 196 -15.43 -23.62 -6.96
N SER A 197 -16.67 -23.20 -7.27
CA SER A 197 -16.92 -22.31 -8.42
C SER A 197 -16.14 -20.99 -8.31
N ALA A 198 -16.12 -20.37 -7.14
CA ALA A 198 -15.36 -19.14 -6.91
C ALA A 198 -13.84 -19.36 -7.02
N SER A 199 -13.32 -20.52 -6.59
CA SER A 199 -11.90 -20.86 -6.73
C SER A 199 -11.49 -21.05 -8.19
N LEU A 200 -12.34 -21.65 -9.02
CA LEU A 200 -12.11 -21.81 -10.45
C LEU A 200 -12.08 -20.45 -11.17
N GLN A 201 -12.97 -19.52 -10.78
CA GLN A 201 -12.93 -18.15 -11.28
C GLN A 201 -11.61 -17.46 -10.88
N ALA A 202 -11.17 -17.63 -9.63
CA ALA A 202 -9.94 -17.06 -9.11
C ALA A 202 -8.66 -17.56 -9.82
N GLN A 203 -8.69 -18.72 -10.50
CA GLN A 203 -7.58 -19.20 -11.32
C GLN A 203 -7.29 -18.30 -12.52
N ASN A 204 -8.32 -17.73 -13.12
CA ASN A 204 -8.25 -17.00 -14.39
C ASN A 204 -8.34 -15.47 -14.22
N ASP A 205 -8.74 -15.00 -13.04
CA ASP A 205 -8.89 -13.56 -12.73
C ASP A 205 -8.05 -13.19 -11.49
N PRO A 206 -6.97 -12.40 -11.65
CA PRO A 206 -6.11 -11.98 -10.55
C PRO A 206 -6.84 -11.20 -9.45
N GLN A 207 -7.84 -10.37 -9.80
CA GLN A 207 -8.63 -9.62 -8.83
C GLN A 207 -9.55 -10.55 -8.04
N ALA A 208 -10.23 -11.47 -8.72
CA ALA A 208 -11.04 -12.48 -8.08
C ALA A 208 -10.20 -13.38 -7.17
N ARG A 209 -8.95 -13.69 -7.57
CA ARG A 209 -8.00 -14.48 -6.77
C ARG A 209 -7.66 -13.81 -5.45
N SER A 210 -7.28 -12.54 -5.46
CA SER A 210 -6.97 -11.80 -4.23
C SER A 210 -8.16 -11.79 -3.27
N ASN A 211 -9.34 -11.47 -3.79
CA ASN A 211 -10.58 -11.46 -3.02
C ASN A 211 -10.93 -12.85 -2.45
N PHE A 212 -10.75 -13.91 -3.26
CA PHE A 212 -10.97 -15.30 -2.84
C PHE A 212 -10.00 -15.70 -1.70
N LEU A 213 -8.70 -15.42 -1.88
CA LEU A 213 -7.68 -15.72 -0.87
C LEU A 213 -7.97 -15.01 0.46
N ASN A 214 -8.34 -13.74 0.42
CA ASN A 214 -8.64 -12.97 1.63
C ASN A 214 -9.91 -13.44 2.33
N LYS A 215 -11.03 -13.56 1.57
CA LYS A 215 -12.36 -13.70 2.17
C LYS A 215 -12.89 -15.13 2.23
N ARG A 216 -12.35 -16.07 1.43
CA ARG A 216 -12.81 -17.45 1.39
C ARG A 216 -11.86 -18.44 2.04
N VAL A 217 -10.56 -18.15 2.01
CA VAL A 217 -9.57 -19.04 2.60
C VAL A 217 -8.66 -18.37 3.64
N ASN A 218 -8.97 -17.13 4.04
CA ASN A 218 -8.34 -16.36 5.11
C ASN A 218 -6.81 -16.24 4.99
N ILE A 219 -6.32 -16.03 3.77
CA ILE A 219 -4.91 -15.78 3.48
C ILE A 219 -4.71 -14.31 3.17
N PHE A 220 -3.83 -13.65 3.91
CA PHE A 220 -3.46 -12.27 3.60
C PHE A 220 -2.78 -12.20 2.24
N THR A 221 -3.24 -11.26 1.43
CA THR A 221 -2.61 -10.94 0.15
C THR A 221 -2.08 -9.52 0.23
N ASN A 222 -1.05 -9.22 -0.55
CA ASN A 222 -0.77 -7.82 -0.84
C ASN A 222 -1.72 -7.40 -1.95
N SER A 223 -2.60 -6.43 -1.69
CA SER A 223 -3.63 -5.97 -2.63
C SER A 223 -3.03 -5.38 -3.89
N LEU A 224 -1.82 -4.90 -3.77
CA LEU A 224 -1.09 -4.35 -4.88
C LEU A 224 0.04 -5.34 -5.21
N ARG A 225 -0.20 -6.21 -6.19
CA ARG A 225 0.90 -6.96 -6.81
C ARG A 225 1.78 -5.99 -7.57
N ALA A 226 3.08 -6.24 -7.53
CA ALA A 226 3.98 -5.62 -8.48
C ALA A 226 3.40 -5.80 -9.89
N TYR A 227 3.15 -4.68 -10.57
CA TYR A 227 2.62 -4.68 -11.93
C TYR A 227 3.65 -5.23 -12.91
N PHE A 228 4.91 -4.86 -12.70
CA PHE A 228 6.00 -5.28 -13.55
C PHE A 228 6.68 -6.56 -13.07
N ASN A 229 7.00 -7.42 -14.02
CA ASN A 229 7.99 -8.48 -13.79
C ASN A 229 9.39 -7.85 -13.89
N VAL A 230 10.10 -7.72 -12.77
CA VAL A 230 11.44 -7.13 -12.72
C VAL A 230 12.46 -7.86 -13.60
N GLU A 231 12.32 -9.17 -13.78
CA GLU A 231 13.21 -9.96 -14.64
C GLU A 231 13.07 -9.56 -16.12
N MET A 232 11.88 -9.16 -16.54
CA MET A 232 11.66 -8.58 -17.87
C MET A 232 12.47 -7.29 -18.04
N PHE A 233 12.51 -6.42 -17.03
CA PHE A 233 13.30 -5.19 -17.05
C PHE A 233 14.81 -5.50 -17.06
N LYS A 234 15.30 -6.43 -16.25
CA LYS A 234 16.70 -6.85 -16.21
C LYS A 234 17.14 -7.46 -17.55
N THR A 235 16.29 -8.28 -18.16
CA THR A 235 16.54 -8.84 -19.49
C THR A 235 16.61 -7.74 -20.55
N SER A 236 15.70 -6.75 -20.47
CA SER A 236 15.70 -5.59 -21.36
C SER A 236 16.98 -4.77 -21.20
N ASP A 237 17.40 -4.48 -19.97
CA ASP A 237 18.63 -3.73 -19.68
C ASP A 237 19.86 -4.41 -20.30
N SER A 238 19.98 -5.72 -20.10
CA SER A 238 21.10 -6.49 -20.65
C SER A 238 21.13 -6.48 -22.17
N ALA A 239 19.99 -6.74 -22.83
CA ALA A 239 19.89 -6.76 -24.29
C ALA A 239 20.12 -5.38 -24.92
N ALA A 240 19.54 -4.34 -24.32
CA ALA A 240 19.71 -2.96 -24.79
C ALA A 240 21.14 -2.44 -24.54
N GLY A 241 21.76 -2.81 -23.43
CA GLY A 241 23.17 -2.49 -23.14
C GLY A 241 24.13 -3.12 -24.16
N GLU A 242 23.93 -4.39 -24.51
CA GLU A 242 24.67 -5.07 -25.55
C GLU A 242 24.52 -4.36 -26.91
N ALA A 243 23.28 -4.02 -27.31
CA ALA A 243 22.99 -3.31 -28.55
C ALA A 243 23.62 -1.90 -28.62
N LEU A 244 23.82 -1.25 -27.43
CA LEU A 244 24.56 0.01 -27.33
C LEU A 244 26.07 -0.17 -27.29
N GLY A 245 26.58 -1.40 -27.21
CA GLY A 245 28.01 -1.71 -27.08
C GLY A 245 28.57 -1.37 -25.70
N ILE A 246 27.73 -1.41 -24.65
CA ILE A 246 28.12 -1.11 -23.27
C ILE A 246 28.28 -2.45 -22.52
N ASP A 247 29.51 -2.69 -22.06
CA ASP A 247 29.80 -3.86 -21.24
C ASP A 247 29.19 -3.68 -19.84
N PRO A 248 28.38 -4.63 -19.34
CA PRO A 248 27.80 -4.57 -18.02
C PRO A 248 28.84 -4.44 -16.90
N ALA A 249 30.06 -4.97 -17.09
CA ALA A 249 31.16 -4.88 -16.13
C ALA A 249 31.85 -3.50 -16.09
N TRP A 250 31.52 -2.58 -16.98
CA TRP A 250 32.12 -1.24 -16.92
C TRP A 250 31.68 -0.51 -15.63
N PRO A 251 32.61 0.24 -14.99
CA PRO A 251 32.26 1.16 -13.92
C PRO A 251 31.22 2.20 -14.40
N LEU A 252 30.36 2.65 -13.49
CA LEU A 252 29.29 3.62 -13.77
C LEU A 252 29.79 4.85 -14.52
N GLU A 253 30.91 5.43 -14.10
CA GLU A 253 31.54 6.59 -14.77
C GLU A 253 31.88 6.35 -16.25
N ARG A 254 32.33 5.13 -16.59
CA ARG A 254 32.61 4.77 -17.97
C ARG A 254 31.33 4.63 -18.79
N LYS A 255 30.29 4.03 -18.20
CA LYS A 255 28.96 3.92 -18.83
C LYS A 255 28.39 5.33 -19.11
N LEU A 256 28.41 6.22 -18.10
CA LEU A 256 27.92 7.60 -18.25
C LEU A 256 28.70 8.37 -19.33
N LYS A 257 30.02 8.23 -19.39
CA LYS A 257 30.83 8.85 -20.46
C LYS A 257 30.47 8.34 -21.84
N ALA A 258 30.23 7.05 -21.99
CA ALA A 258 29.82 6.46 -23.26
C ALA A 258 28.45 6.99 -23.71
N LEU A 259 27.47 7.07 -22.80
CA LEU A 259 26.13 7.60 -23.06
C LEU A 259 26.15 9.09 -23.42
N ALA A 260 26.92 9.89 -22.70
CA ALA A 260 27.07 11.32 -22.98
C ALA A 260 27.70 11.60 -24.36
N ALA A 261 28.49 10.66 -24.87
CA ALA A 261 29.13 10.75 -26.20
C ALA A 261 28.19 10.41 -27.39
N LEU A 262 27.01 9.87 -27.12
CA LEU A 262 26.02 9.51 -28.16
C LEU A 262 25.53 10.78 -28.87
N LYS A 263 25.82 10.88 -30.15
CA LYS A 263 25.43 12.05 -30.95
C LYS A 263 23.95 12.00 -31.31
N GLY A 264 23.31 13.16 -31.29
CA GLY A 264 21.92 13.32 -31.71
C GLY A 264 20.88 13.00 -30.62
N VAL A 265 21.28 12.45 -29.47
CA VAL A 265 20.34 12.19 -28.37
C VAL A 265 19.91 13.50 -27.72
N LYS A 266 18.59 13.68 -27.63
CA LYS A 266 17.96 14.69 -26.78
C LYS A 266 17.65 14.04 -25.45
N TRP A 267 18.07 14.64 -24.36
CA TRP A 267 17.84 14.15 -23.01
C TRP A 267 16.77 14.97 -22.32
N TYR A 268 15.91 14.32 -21.59
CA TYR A 268 14.84 14.92 -20.79
C TYR A 268 15.04 14.52 -19.35
N GLY A 269 14.83 15.45 -18.43
CA GLY A 269 14.93 15.18 -17.00
C GLY A 269 13.57 14.98 -16.36
N GLY A 270 13.54 14.21 -15.29
CA GLY A 270 12.43 14.11 -14.37
C GLY A 270 12.94 14.16 -12.94
N ALA A 271 12.15 14.73 -12.02
CA ALA A 271 12.48 14.78 -10.61
C ALA A 271 11.23 14.56 -9.76
N ASP A 272 11.32 13.59 -8.86
CA ASP A 272 10.34 13.35 -7.79
C ASP A 272 10.98 13.74 -6.45
N LEU A 273 10.42 14.77 -5.80
CA LEU A 273 11.05 15.47 -4.69
C LEU A 273 10.32 15.23 -3.38
N SER A 274 10.99 14.59 -2.44
CA SER A 274 10.53 14.41 -1.07
C SER A 274 11.27 15.34 -0.09
N LYS A 275 10.62 15.77 0.99
CA LYS A 275 11.26 16.56 2.05
C LYS A 275 11.73 15.73 3.23
N LEU A 276 10.97 14.72 3.63
CA LEU A 276 11.16 13.95 4.86
C LEU A 276 11.10 12.45 4.52
N HIS A 277 11.85 11.63 5.16
CA HIS A 277 11.72 10.16 5.26
C HIS A 277 11.44 9.35 3.98
N ASP A 278 11.46 9.96 2.79
CA ASP A 278 11.25 9.28 1.51
C ASP A 278 12.41 9.58 0.56
N LEU A 279 12.57 8.79 -0.51
CA LEU A 279 13.57 9.06 -1.52
C LEU A 279 13.25 10.38 -2.24
N THR A 280 14.28 11.16 -2.49
CA THR A 280 14.27 12.17 -3.56
C THR A 280 14.97 11.56 -4.74
N ALA A 281 14.36 11.60 -5.91
CA ALA A 281 14.88 10.96 -7.11
C ALA A 281 14.94 11.89 -8.31
N ALA A 282 15.89 11.64 -9.19
CA ALA A 282 15.97 12.24 -10.51
C ALA A 282 16.35 11.19 -11.56
N ALA A 283 15.89 11.39 -12.78
CA ALA A 283 16.28 10.59 -13.91
C ALA A 283 16.51 11.47 -15.15
N LEU A 284 17.43 11.03 -16.02
CA LEU A 284 17.47 11.47 -17.42
C LEU A 284 16.92 10.35 -18.27
N HIS A 285 16.07 10.69 -19.22
CA HIS A 285 15.56 9.78 -20.26
C HIS A 285 15.93 10.32 -21.63
N GLY A 286 16.39 9.44 -22.52
CA GLY A 286 16.70 9.78 -23.89
C GLY A 286 16.61 8.57 -24.80
N GLN A 287 16.42 8.78 -26.10
CA GLN A 287 16.30 7.68 -27.04
C GLN A 287 17.43 7.73 -28.08
N TYR A 288 18.06 6.58 -28.33
CA TYR A 288 19.07 6.39 -29.33
C TYR A 288 18.81 5.15 -30.19
N LYS A 289 18.60 5.31 -31.50
CA LYS A 289 18.29 4.22 -32.43
C LYS A 289 17.15 3.29 -31.96
N GLY A 290 16.11 3.86 -31.36
CA GLY A 290 14.97 3.12 -30.88
C GLY A 290 15.18 2.43 -29.52
N ILE A 291 16.32 2.65 -28.87
CA ILE A 291 16.58 2.20 -27.49
C ILE A 291 16.35 3.37 -26.54
N ASP A 292 15.49 3.17 -25.57
CA ASP A 292 15.25 4.11 -24.49
C ASP A 292 16.31 3.93 -23.41
N ILE A 293 16.90 5.03 -22.96
CA ILE A 293 18.04 5.03 -22.03
C ILE A 293 17.67 5.87 -20.82
N VAL A 294 17.74 5.26 -19.64
CA VAL A 294 17.47 5.90 -18.35
C VAL A 294 18.75 6.05 -17.55
N VAL A 295 19.05 7.26 -17.07
CA VAL A 295 20.16 7.51 -16.12
C VAL A 295 19.52 7.91 -14.80
N PRO A 296 19.36 6.99 -13.83
CA PRO A 296 18.71 7.25 -12.58
C PRO A 296 19.70 7.73 -11.51
N HIS A 297 19.21 8.48 -10.53
CA HIS A 297 19.92 8.80 -9.29
C HIS A 297 18.95 9.17 -8.16
N ALA A 298 19.36 8.93 -6.91
CA ALA A 298 18.55 9.23 -5.74
C ALA A 298 19.32 9.84 -4.58
N TRP A 299 18.61 10.44 -3.63
CA TRP A 299 19.13 11.02 -2.38
C TRP A 299 18.26 10.57 -1.22
N PHE A 300 18.91 10.35 -0.06
CA PHE A 300 18.20 10.01 1.16
C PHE A 300 18.89 10.65 2.38
N PRO A 301 18.15 11.11 3.43
CA PRO A 301 18.74 11.66 4.64
C PRO A 301 19.53 10.61 5.43
N LEU A 302 20.81 10.86 5.72
CA LEU A 302 21.67 9.92 6.44
C LEU A 302 21.11 9.57 7.82
N VAL A 303 20.53 10.55 8.51
CA VAL A 303 19.99 10.37 9.88
C VAL A 303 18.88 9.31 9.91
N ALA A 304 18.06 9.24 8.87
CA ALA A 304 16.99 8.25 8.76
C ALA A 304 17.40 6.96 8.02
N ALA A 305 18.59 6.94 7.40
CA ALA A 305 18.95 5.85 6.49
C ALA A 305 19.12 4.50 7.20
N THR A 306 19.73 4.47 8.39
CA THR A 306 19.92 3.21 9.13
C THR A 306 18.59 2.62 9.58
N GLU A 307 17.76 3.44 10.23
CA GLU A 307 16.43 3.02 10.70
C GLU A 307 15.56 2.54 9.54
N LYS A 308 15.50 3.31 8.45
CA LYS A 308 14.65 2.97 7.30
C LYS A 308 15.19 1.82 6.44
N ALA A 309 16.50 1.62 6.39
CA ALA A 309 17.07 0.45 5.71
C ALA A 309 16.65 -0.85 6.40
N GLU A 310 16.62 -0.87 7.74
CA GLU A 310 16.22 -2.03 8.54
C GLU A 310 14.69 -2.20 8.58
N GLU A 311 13.94 -1.12 8.91
CA GLU A 311 12.48 -1.21 9.03
C GLU A 311 11.76 -1.49 7.72
N ASP A 312 12.21 -0.87 6.63
CA ASP A 312 11.56 -0.92 5.33
C ASP A 312 12.23 -1.95 4.38
N ASP A 313 13.30 -2.61 4.82
CA ASP A 313 14.09 -3.56 4.03
C ASP A 313 14.50 -2.95 2.67
N ILE A 314 15.17 -1.76 2.74
CA ILE A 314 15.64 -1.03 1.56
C ILE A 314 17.19 -1.06 1.55
N PRO A 315 17.84 -1.54 0.47
CA PRO A 315 19.30 -1.64 0.41
C PRO A 315 19.99 -0.30 0.12
N LEU A 316 19.70 0.74 0.93
CA LEU A 316 20.20 2.10 0.73
C LEU A 316 21.74 2.20 0.70
N PHE A 317 22.41 1.44 1.57
CA PHE A 317 23.87 1.46 1.63
C PHE A 317 24.51 0.78 0.42
N GLY A 318 23.91 -0.32 -0.09
CA GLY A 318 24.36 -0.95 -1.34
C GLY A 318 24.21 -0.01 -2.53
N TRP A 319 23.07 0.68 -2.65
CA TRP A 319 22.87 1.67 -3.73
C TRP A 319 23.85 2.83 -3.67
N LYS A 320 24.27 3.23 -2.46
CA LYS A 320 25.31 4.24 -2.26
C LYS A 320 26.67 3.75 -2.77
N GLU A 321 27.06 2.52 -2.42
CA GLU A 321 28.32 1.91 -2.85
C GLU A 321 28.37 1.77 -4.39
N ASP A 322 27.26 1.42 -5.00
CA ASP A 322 27.11 1.29 -6.47
C ASP A 322 27.00 2.64 -7.19
N GLY A 323 26.86 3.75 -6.45
CA GLY A 323 26.79 5.10 -7.00
C GLY A 323 25.38 5.53 -7.47
N TRP A 324 24.33 4.81 -7.08
CA TRP A 324 22.95 5.14 -7.41
C TRP A 324 22.26 6.05 -6.40
N LEU A 325 22.86 6.20 -5.21
CA LEU A 325 22.29 6.96 -4.11
C LEU A 325 23.38 7.81 -3.43
N ASP A 326 23.05 9.06 -3.12
CA ASP A 326 23.80 9.89 -2.19
C ASP A 326 23.08 10.02 -0.84
N LEU A 327 23.79 9.78 0.25
CA LEU A 327 23.29 10.02 1.60
C LEU A 327 23.56 11.46 2.01
N CYS A 328 22.51 12.24 2.20
CA CYS A 328 22.59 13.63 2.61
C CYS A 328 22.88 13.73 4.11
N ASN A 329 23.97 14.40 4.51
CA ASN A 329 24.27 14.64 5.92
C ASN A 329 23.38 15.78 6.49
N ALA A 330 22.07 15.54 6.48
CA ALA A 330 21.05 16.46 6.95
C ALA A 330 19.83 15.67 7.44
N PRO A 331 19.00 16.24 8.32
CA PRO A 331 17.76 15.58 8.78
C PRO A 331 16.68 15.52 7.68
N THR A 332 16.83 16.27 6.60
CA THR A 332 15.90 16.35 5.46
C THR A 332 16.65 16.27 4.15
N ASN A 333 15.95 15.89 3.08
CA ASN A 333 16.53 15.94 1.73
C ASN A 333 16.90 17.37 1.34
N ASN A 334 18.12 17.54 0.82
CA ASN A 334 18.60 18.80 0.29
C ASN A 334 18.39 18.85 -1.23
N HIS A 335 17.33 19.51 -1.67
CA HIS A 335 16.99 19.61 -3.11
C HIS A 335 18.03 20.36 -3.95
N GLN A 336 18.97 21.09 -3.33
CA GLN A 336 20.08 21.70 -4.05
C GLN A 336 21.02 20.64 -4.65
N LEU A 337 21.17 19.47 -4.00
CA LEU A 337 21.95 18.36 -4.53
C LEU A 337 21.39 17.82 -5.85
N VAL A 338 20.06 17.82 -5.98
CA VAL A 338 19.39 17.44 -7.24
C VAL A 338 19.75 18.42 -8.37
N VAL A 339 19.76 19.73 -8.07
CA VAL A 339 20.19 20.75 -9.02
C VAL A 339 21.65 20.52 -9.44
N GLU A 340 22.53 20.28 -8.47
CA GLU A 340 23.95 20.02 -8.71
C GLU A 340 24.17 18.78 -9.59
N TRP A 341 23.38 17.73 -9.38
CA TRP A 341 23.40 16.54 -10.22
C TRP A 341 23.04 16.86 -11.69
N PHE A 342 21.95 17.59 -11.94
CA PHE A 342 21.58 18.02 -13.30
C PHE A 342 22.68 18.88 -13.92
N VAL A 343 23.32 19.76 -13.16
CA VAL A 343 24.46 20.57 -13.63
C VAL A 343 25.66 19.67 -13.96
N ALA A 344 25.95 18.68 -13.14
CA ALA A 344 27.01 17.71 -13.39
C ALA A 344 26.74 16.89 -14.65
N MET A 345 25.51 16.40 -14.87
CA MET A 345 25.13 15.69 -16.09
C MET A 345 25.27 16.57 -17.32
N LYS A 346 24.86 17.84 -17.27
CA LYS A 346 25.06 18.81 -18.37
C LYS A 346 26.55 19.02 -18.65
N LYS A 347 27.39 19.12 -17.63
CA LYS A 347 28.85 19.26 -17.79
C LYS A 347 29.50 17.99 -18.41
N ARG A 348 28.95 16.81 -18.13
CA ARG A 348 29.37 15.53 -18.74
C ARG A 348 29.04 15.42 -20.23
N GLY A 349 28.15 16.30 -20.75
CA GLY A 349 27.78 16.32 -22.17
C GLY A 349 26.34 15.90 -22.47
N PHE A 350 25.54 15.57 -21.46
CA PHE A 350 24.11 15.29 -21.64
C PHE A 350 23.36 16.56 -22.08
N ARG A 351 22.77 16.54 -23.28
CA ARG A 351 22.05 17.70 -23.85
C ARG A 351 20.62 17.71 -23.34
N ILE A 352 20.43 18.19 -22.09
CA ILE A 352 19.13 18.21 -21.42
C ILE A 352 18.26 19.30 -22.01
N ARG A 353 17.11 18.94 -22.59
CA ARG A 353 16.18 19.84 -23.27
C ARG A 353 15.24 20.53 -22.28
N GLU A 354 14.57 19.73 -21.45
CA GLU A 354 13.68 20.23 -20.40
C GLU A 354 13.60 19.19 -19.26
N VAL A 355 13.11 19.62 -18.09
CA VAL A 355 12.99 18.78 -16.90
C VAL A 355 11.58 18.91 -16.34
N GLY A 356 10.89 17.78 -16.21
CA GLY A 356 9.58 17.66 -15.55
C GLY A 356 9.73 17.51 -14.04
N HIS A 357 8.87 18.16 -13.27
CA HIS A 357 8.82 18.02 -11.80
C HIS A 357 7.43 18.34 -11.26
N ASP A 358 7.10 17.79 -10.09
CA ASP A 358 5.90 18.21 -9.34
C ASP A 358 6.17 19.52 -8.57
N ARG A 359 5.23 20.46 -8.62
CA ARG A 359 5.33 21.76 -7.91
C ARG A 359 5.29 21.66 -6.39
N LYS A 360 4.85 20.57 -5.82
CA LYS A 360 4.73 20.45 -4.36
C LYS A 360 6.10 20.52 -3.70
N PHE A 361 6.25 21.40 -2.71
CA PHE A 361 7.41 21.51 -1.82
C PHE A 361 8.77 21.82 -2.47
N CYS A 362 8.84 22.32 -3.71
CA CYS A 362 10.07 22.40 -4.50
C CYS A 362 10.61 23.82 -4.77
N ARG A 363 10.25 24.83 -3.97
CA ARG A 363 10.62 26.24 -4.25
C ARG A 363 12.13 26.44 -4.44
N GLU A 364 12.96 25.84 -3.58
CA GLU A 364 14.43 25.97 -3.65
C GLU A 364 15.00 25.29 -4.90
N TYR A 365 14.52 24.07 -5.20
CA TYR A 365 14.84 23.35 -6.42
C TYR A 365 14.48 24.17 -7.66
N PHE A 366 13.26 24.70 -7.73
CA PHE A 366 12.78 25.50 -8.84
C PHE A 366 13.68 26.73 -9.12
N ILE A 367 14.06 27.48 -8.06
CA ILE A 367 14.94 28.63 -8.16
C ILE A 367 16.32 28.19 -8.63
N GLY A 368 16.87 27.11 -8.05
CA GLY A 368 18.18 26.57 -8.40
C GLY A 368 18.26 26.12 -9.85
N MET A 369 17.27 25.37 -10.34
CA MET A 369 17.21 24.90 -11.72
C MET A 369 17.12 26.05 -12.73
N LYS A 370 16.29 27.08 -12.44
CA LYS A 370 16.23 28.29 -13.29
C LYS A 370 17.55 29.05 -13.31
N LYS A 371 18.22 29.22 -12.16
CA LYS A 371 19.54 29.87 -12.08
C LYS A 371 20.59 29.08 -12.88
N ALA A 372 20.52 27.74 -12.89
CA ALA A 372 21.39 26.88 -13.65
C ALA A 372 21.06 26.84 -15.16
N GLY A 373 20.03 27.55 -15.60
CA GLY A 373 19.63 27.67 -17.01
C GLY A 373 18.93 26.42 -17.57
N PHE A 374 18.20 25.68 -16.72
CA PHE A 374 17.34 24.59 -17.19
C PHE A 374 15.93 25.09 -17.48
N LYS A 375 15.34 24.56 -18.54
CA LYS A 375 13.91 24.69 -18.82
C LYS A 375 13.17 23.66 -17.98
N ILE A 376 12.44 24.12 -16.96
CA ILE A 376 11.65 23.27 -16.07
C ILE A 376 10.17 23.42 -16.36
N VAL A 377 9.47 22.30 -16.32
CA VAL A 377 8.05 22.18 -16.66
C VAL A 377 7.31 21.52 -15.49
N ASP A 378 6.19 22.11 -15.11
CA ASP A 378 5.30 21.54 -14.11
C ASP A 378 4.68 20.24 -14.64
N GLN A 379 4.88 19.15 -13.91
CA GLN A 379 4.36 17.83 -14.25
C GLN A 379 3.39 17.39 -13.14
N PRO A 380 2.07 17.63 -13.31
CA PRO A 380 1.09 17.22 -12.32
C PRO A 380 1.08 15.69 -12.10
N GLN A 381 0.85 15.30 -10.85
CA GLN A 381 0.77 13.89 -10.42
C GLN A 381 -0.52 13.17 -10.86
N TYR A 382 -1.32 13.76 -11.75
CA TYR A 382 -2.55 13.13 -12.24
C TYR A 382 -2.25 11.90 -13.11
N PHE A 383 -2.94 10.80 -12.84
CA PHE A 383 -2.69 9.51 -13.51
C PHE A 383 -2.77 9.62 -15.05
N TYR A 384 -3.74 10.36 -15.60
CA TYR A 384 -3.91 10.54 -17.04
C TYR A 384 -2.74 11.28 -17.70
N LYS A 385 -1.98 12.08 -16.94
CA LYS A 385 -0.78 12.77 -17.41
C LYS A 385 0.48 11.88 -17.37
N LYS A 386 0.47 10.87 -16.51
CA LYS A 386 1.61 9.96 -16.31
C LYS A 386 1.47 8.68 -17.13
N SER A 387 0.25 8.31 -17.53
CA SER A 387 -0.06 7.04 -18.20
C SER A 387 0.72 6.82 -19.49
N GLU A 388 0.89 7.87 -20.30
CA GLU A 388 1.63 7.76 -21.57
C GLU A 388 3.10 7.40 -21.33
N GLY A 389 3.77 8.08 -20.39
CA GLY A 389 5.14 7.77 -19.99
C GLY A 389 5.28 6.36 -19.40
N PHE A 390 4.34 5.97 -18.53
CA PHE A 390 4.28 4.64 -17.95
C PHE A 390 4.18 3.55 -19.03
N ARG A 391 3.25 3.68 -19.96
CA ARG A 391 3.04 2.72 -21.05
C ARG A 391 4.22 2.68 -22.02
N HIS A 392 4.86 3.82 -22.27
CA HIS A 392 6.06 3.86 -23.11
C HIS A 392 7.22 3.06 -22.48
N ILE A 393 7.51 3.26 -21.19
CA ILE A 393 8.53 2.51 -20.44
C ILE A 393 8.19 1.02 -20.45
N GLU A 394 6.93 0.66 -20.19
CA GLU A 394 6.47 -0.73 -20.26
C GLU A 394 6.73 -1.35 -21.63
N ALA A 395 6.33 -0.66 -22.70
CA ALA A 395 6.52 -1.14 -24.06
C ALA A 395 8.01 -1.28 -24.42
N ALA A 396 8.84 -0.32 -24.02
CA ALA A 396 10.29 -0.38 -24.23
C ALA A 396 10.90 -1.59 -23.52
N ALA A 397 10.53 -1.85 -22.27
CA ALA A 397 11.00 -3.00 -21.51
C ALA A 397 10.54 -4.33 -22.13
N ARG A 398 9.26 -4.45 -22.53
CA ARG A 398 8.72 -5.65 -23.19
C ARG A 398 9.41 -5.97 -24.52
N ASN A 399 9.84 -4.94 -25.24
CA ASN A 399 10.52 -5.08 -26.52
C ASN A 399 12.05 -5.16 -26.40
N HIS A 400 12.60 -5.33 -25.19
CA HIS A 400 14.04 -5.38 -24.91
C HIS A 400 14.80 -4.14 -25.40
N ARG A 401 14.19 -2.95 -25.26
CA ARG A 401 14.72 -1.66 -25.72
C ARG A 401 14.86 -0.62 -24.59
N LEU A 402 14.79 -1.03 -23.33
CA LEU A 402 15.00 -0.16 -22.18
C LEU A 402 16.34 -0.49 -21.53
N TYR A 403 17.23 0.50 -21.45
CA TYR A 403 18.53 0.41 -20.80
C TYR A 403 18.61 1.38 -19.61
N TYR A 404 18.85 0.86 -18.42
CA TYR A 404 18.98 1.66 -17.19
C TYR A 404 20.29 1.40 -16.43
N LEU A 405 21.36 1.08 -17.15
CA LEU A 405 22.75 0.92 -16.69
C LEU A 405 22.99 -0.23 -15.70
N GLY A 406 22.05 -1.13 -15.50
CA GLY A 406 22.10 -2.16 -14.45
C GLY A 406 21.82 -1.61 -13.05
N SER A 407 21.09 -0.52 -12.92
CA SER A 407 20.79 0.09 -11.63
C SER A 407 19.84 -0.78 -10.79
N GLU A 408 20.36 -1.39 -9.74
CA GLU A 408 19.53 -2.14 -8.78
C GLU A 408 18.54 -1.23 -8.05
N ALA A 409 18.87 0.04 -7.83
CA ALA A 409 17.95 1.01 -7.25
C ALA A 409 16.73 1.29 -8.16
N TYR A 410 16.94 1.37 -9.49
CA TYR A 410 15.85 1.50 -10.45
C TYR A 410 15.01 0.21 -10.50
N ALA A 411 15.66 -0.96 -10.59
CA ALA A 411 15.00 -2.25 -10.60
C ALA A 411 14.15 -2.48 -9.32
N TYR A 412 14.66 -2.08 -8.16
CA TYR A 412 13.91 -2.09 -6.91
C TYR A 412 12.65 -1.21 -7.00
N CYS A 413 12.76 0.00 -7.52
CA CYS A 413 11.60 0.87 -7.67
C CYS A 413 10.58 0.27 -8.64
N VAL A 414 10.99 -0.30 -9.76
CA VAL A 414 10.12 -0.98 -10.73
C VAL A 414 9.34 -2.13 -10.11
N GLN A 415 9.98 -3.00 -9.33
CA GLN A 415 9.30 -4.15 -8.69
C GLN A 415 8.28 -3.74 -7.63
N ASN A 416 8.35 -2.50 -7.13
CA ASN A 416 7.44 -1.97 -6.13
C ASN A 416 6.33 -1.10 -6.71
N VAL A 417 6.21 -1.02 -8.02
CA VAL A 417 5.10 -0.35 -8.70
C VAL A 417 3.90 -1.27 -8.75
N ALA A 418 2.79 -0.84 -8.17
CA ALA A 418 1.47 -1.41 -8.38
C ALA A 418 0.69 -0.52 -9.34
N ALA A 419 -0.09 -1.11 -10.23
CA ALA A 419 -0.86 -0.36 -11.20
C ALA A 419 -2.29 -0.90 -11.31
N ILE A 420 -3.22 0.05 -11.45
CA ILE A 420 -4.65 -0.22 -11.68
C ILE A 420 -4.96 0.32 -13.06
N GLU A 421 -5.36 -0.55 -13.95
CA GLU A 421 -5.83 -0.16 -15.28
C GLU A 421 -7.16 0.59 -15.18
N LYS A 422 -7.26 1.66 -15.92
CA LYS A 422 -8.46 2.50 -16.04
C LYS A 422 -9.02 2.37 -17.46
N THR A 423 -10.11 3.06 -17.74
CA THR A 423 -10.64 3.19 -19.09
C THR A 423 -9.60 3.78 -20.05
N ASP A 424 -9.70 3.45 -21.34
CA ASP A 424 -8.87 3.99 -22.41
C ASP A 424 -7.36 3.72 -22.24
N GLU A 425 -7.01 2.51 -21.74
CA GLU A 425 -5.62 2.07 -21.51
C GLU A 425 -4.82 2.94 -20.52
N MET A 426 -5.47 3.89 -19.84
CA MET A 426 -4.83 4.69 -18.81
C MET A 426 -4.49 3.84 -17.58
N VAL A 427 -3.44 4.25 -16.86
CA VAL A 427 -2.95 3.57 -15.68
C VAL A 427 -2.83 4.53 -14.53
N GLN A 428 -3.41 4.17 -13.41
CA GLN A 428 -3.08 4.77 -12.13
C GLN A 428 -2.12 3.85 -11.40
N TYR A 429 -0.94 4.34 -11.01
CA TYR A 429 0.02 3.53 -10.29
C TYR A 429 0.41 4.17 -8.96
N GLU A 430 0.83 3.32 -8.03
CA GLU A 430 1.23 3.67 -6.68
C GLU A 430 2.22 2.63 -6.11
N LYS A 431 2.67 2.83 -4.88
CA LYS A 431 3.56 1.88 -4.19
C LYS A 431 2.81 0.58 -3.86
N VAL A 432 3.44 -0.59 -4.06
CA VAL A 432 2.89 -1.90 -3.64
C VAL A 432 2.56 -1.91 -2.15
N GLN A 433 3.39 -1.24 -1.34
CA GLN A 433 3.20 -1.05 0.09
C GLN A 433 3.67 0.36 0.48
N PRO A 434 3.09 0.98 1.51
CA PRO A 434 3.42 2.36 1.93
C PRO A 434 4.91 2.57 2.27
N ASN A 435 5.58 1.53 2.76
CA ASN A 435 7.00 1.54 3.12
C ASN A 435 7.96 1.25 1.94
N ARG A 436 7.44 0.88 0.77
CA ARG A 436 8.25 0.66 -0.44
C ARG A 436 8.49 1.95 -1.21
N ARG A 437 9.46 1.94 -2.12
CA ARG A 437 9.87 3.11 -2.90
C ARG A 437 9.66 2.86 -4.39
N ILE A 438 9.13 3.88 -5.08
CA ILE A 438 8.97 3.90 -6.55
C ILE A 438 9.51 5.21 -7.15
N ASP A 439 10.11 6.05 -6.34
CA ASP A 439 10.42 7.45 -6.64
C ASP A 439 11.36 7.60 -7.84
N ILE A 440 12.33 6.68 -8.02
CA ILE A 440 13.23 6.69 -9.18
C ILE A 440 12.46 6.35 -10.47
N PHE A 441 11.53 5.40 -10.40
CA PHE A 441 10.65 5.07 -11.52
C PHE A 441 9.72 6.24 -11.85
N ASP A 442 9.19 6.92 -10.84
CA ASP A 442 8.32 8.09 -11.03
C ASP A 442 9.07 9.26 -11.68
N ALA A 443 10.31 9.50 -11.26
CA ALA A 443 11.19 10.48 -11.92
C ALA A 443 11.44 10.13 -13.41
N ASP A 444 11.63 8.85 -13.73
CA ASP A 444 11.76 8.40 -15.12
C ASP A 444 10.47 8.59 -15.93
N VAL A 445 9.30 8.29 -15.34
CA VAL A 445 8.00 8.60 -15.98
C VAL A 445 7.88 10.09 -16.30
N PHE A 446 8.29 10.99 -15.40
CA PHE A 446 8.28 12.44 -15.67
C PHE A 446 9.19 12.80 -16.84
N ALA A 447 10.40 12.24 -16.89
CA ALA A 447 11.33 12.48 -18.01
C ALA A 447 10.78 11.95 -19.34
N THR A 448 10.19 10.76 -19.32
CA THR A 448 9.58 10.12 -20.49
C THR A 448 8.43 10.93 -21.06
N VAL A 449 7.52 11.40 -20.20
CA VAL A 449 6.41 12.28 -20.63
C VAL A 449 6.93 13.55 -21.31
N ARG A 450 8.01 14.16 -20.78
CA ARG A 450 8.65 15.33 -21.45
C ARG A 450 9.19 14.98 -22.82
N MET A 451 9.81 13.80 -22.97
CA MET A 451 10.30 13.32 -24.26
C MET A 451 9.15 13.15 -25.27
N LEU A 452 8.08 12.47 -24.87
CA LEU A 452 6.94 12.21 -25.75
C LEU A 452 6.22 13.49 -26.18
N GLU A 453 6.04 14.45 -25.27
CA GLU A 453 5.45 15.74 -25.62
C GLU A 453 6.32 16.57 -26.59
N ASP A 454 7.66 16.50 -26.52
CA ASP A 454 8.54 17.19 -27.46
C ASP A 454 8.52 16.51 -28.85
N MET A 455 8.45 15.17 -28.87
CA MET A 455 8.30 14.40 -30.12
C MET A 455 6.99 14.71 -30.83
N GLY A 456 5.86 14.71 -30.10
CA GLY A 456 4.55 15.05 -30.67
C GLY A 456 4.46 16.47 -31.26
N LYS A 457 5.18 17.44 -30.70
CA LYS A 457 5.26 18.80 -31.28
C LYS A 457 6.04 18.82 -32.58
N THR A 458 7.09 18.01 -32.70
CA THR A 458 7.92 17.97 -33.92
C THR A 458 7.15 17.36 -35.08
N ASP A 459 6.34 16.34 -34.82
CA ASP A 459 5.51 15.70 -35.85
C ASP A 459 4.37 16.61 -36.34
N THR A 460 3.75 17.39 -35.46
CA THR A 460 2.71 18.35 -35.86
C THR A 460 3.26 19.54 -36.66
N GLU A 461 4.46 20.04 -36.34
CA GLU A 461 5.10 21.10 -37.12
C GLU A 461 5.50 20.61 -38.52
N GLY A 462 5.85 19.34 -38.67
CA GLY A 462 6.12 18.70 -39.98
C GLY A 462 4.89 18.61 -40.89
N TRP A 463 3.69 18.45 -40.32
CA TRP A 463 2.43 18.40 -41.07
C TRP A 463 1.96 19.77 -41.57
N PHE A 464 2.28 20.86 -40.85
CA PHE A 464 1.91 22.22 -41.26
C PHE A 464 2.89 22.87 -42.26
N ASN A 465 4.08 22.24 -42.48
CA ASN A 465 5.12 22.75 -43.40
C ASN A 465 5.32 21.86 -44.64
N ALA A 466 4.50 20.85 -44.85
CA ALA A 466 4.43 20.02 -46.04
C ALA A 466 3.18 20.35 -46.88
#